data_88a3357f1f3558669da9aa093cc1fcee
#
_entry.id   88a3357f1f3558669da9aa093cc1fcee
#
_cell.length_a   1.000
_cell.length_b   1.000
_cell.length_c   1.000
_cell.angle_alpha   90.00
_cell.angle_beta   90.00
_cell.angle_gamma   90.00
#
_symmetry.space_group_name_H-M   'P 1'
#
loop_
_entity.id
_entity.type
_entity.pdbx_description
1 polymer ?
#
loop_
_entity_poly.entity_id
_entity_poly.type
_entity_poly.pdbx_seq_one_letter_code
_entity_poly.pdbx_strand_id
1 'polypeptide(L)'
;MDPFMSFLSRLTWAQPDPQPDPQPDPQPEPSSDRPQIDQGVHTGYVHSVTFSPDGKFIASGSWDRTIRMWESPSLTPIGAPLRGHTDSVRSVSFSPLGDMLVSGSWDQTIRLWDTSTGRQVGEPLGGHDGDVNTVAFSPGTNFIASGHDEGLVRLWDAKHGMPVSDPFEGHSYSIYSVVFSPDGGRLASGSVDQTIRIWDVQYETTVAGPLKGHTQAVRSVSFSPDGSQLISGSDDKTLLLWDSRSGNLIGKPFEGHTSWVSSVSFSQSGKYVASGSDDKTVRVWDIRMCREVYKPFAQHTDTIDSVAFSPCDGCIVSGSYDETIKIWDISGNNSDAEYYSRIMIEDGARPFEVARREVICQHLSIQEMFKLLLRHGCVDLTSEMNTKQETAILASRGGFGDIWKGQLNDGTKVAIKSWRESLIEQCDYKSLKRATREIHYWSKLKHENIHQLMGVIIFMDHSLGMVSEWMENGNMHEYLRKNSRADPFQLSIQVATGLAYMHTYNMIHGDLKALNVLVSSDGIAKLTDFGLSAMSETSIAFSASTTSQAGPQKYY
;
A
#
# COMPACT_ATOMS: atom_id res chain seq x y z
N MET A 1 -16.19 70.44 18.53
CA MET A 1 -16.52 69.87 17.22
C MET A 1 -15.20 69.41 16.62
N ASP A 2 -15.02 68.15 16.65
CA ASP A 2 -13.74 67.49 16.48
C ASP A 2 -13.34 67.35 15.00
N PRO A 3 -12.11 67.70 14.61
CA PRO A 3 -11.65 67.60 13.22
C PRO A 3 -11.39 66.16 12.75
N PHE A 4 -11.69 65.15 13.55
CA PHE A 4 -11.34 63.74 13.27
C PHE A 4 -12.35 62.98 12.40
N MET A 5 -13.54 63.54 12.16
CA MET A 5 -14.60 62.88 11.38
C MET A 5 -14.60 63.23 9.88
N SER A 6 -13.67 64.08 9.43
CA SER A 6 -13.57 64.50 8.01
C SER A 6 -12.54 63.69 7.19
N PHE A 7 -11.78 62.76 7.82
CA PHE A 7 -10.73 62.03 7.10
C PHE A 7 -11.15 60.62 6.65
N LEU A 8 -12.25 60.09 7.17
CA LEU A 8 -12.71 58.73 6.84
C LEU A 8 -13.67 58.62 5.64
N SER A 9 -14.02 59.75 4.99
CA SER A 9 -14.94 59.75 3.85
C SER A 9 -14.25 59.78 2.47
N ARG A 10 -12.93 59.57 2.39
CA ARG A 10 -12.16 59.56 1.13
C ARG A 10 -11.29 58.35 0.88
N LEU A 11 -11.51 57.24 1.58
CA LEU A 11 -10.97 55.96 1.18
C LEU A 11 -12.07 55.19 0.45
N THR A 12 -12.31 55.53 -0.80
CA THR A 12 -12.95 54.65 -1.74
C THR A 12 -11.97 53.51 -1.98
N TRP A 13 -12.25 52.36 -1.40
CA TRP A 13 -11.66 51.12 -1.84
C TRP A 13 -12.06 50.91 -3.29
N ALA A 14 -11.10 51.03 -4.22
CA ALA A 14 -11.29 50.55 -5.56
C ALA A 14 -11.59 49.04 -5.44
N GLN A 15 -12.81 48.66 -5.71
CA GLN A 15 -13.11 47.26 -5.94
C GLN A 15 -12.25 46.82 -7.13
N PRO A 16 -11.53 45.72 -7.06
CA PRO A 16 -10.94 45.14 -8.26
C PRO A 16 -12.07 44.90 -9.26
N ASP A 17 -11.84 45.26 -10.51
CA ASP A 17 -12.77 44.99 -11.60
C ASP A 17 -13.23 43.53 -11.49
N PRO A 18 -14.53 43.25 -11.64
CA PRO A 18 -15.01 41.87 -11.66
C PRO A 18 -14.26 41.20 -12.80
N GLN A 19 -13.49 40.18 -12.45
CA GLN A 19 -12.93 39.25 -13.44
C GLN A 19 -14.11 38.77 -14.27
N PRO A 20 -14.00 38.76 -15.61
CA PRO A 20 -15.06 38.18 -16.42
C PRO A 20 -15.30 36.76 -15.91
N ASP A 21 -16.57 36.43 -15.70
CA ASP A 21 -16.99 35.06 -15.39
C ASP A 21 -16.26 34.11 -16.33
N PRO A 22 -15.71 33.00 -15.83
CA PRO A 22 -15.13 32.00 -16.71
C PRO A 22 -16.18 31.66 -17.76
N GLN A 23 -15.82 31.86 -19.01
CA GLN A 23 -16.70 31.50 -20.13
C GLN A 23 -17.05 30.03 -19.91
N PRO A 24 -18.33 29.65 -19.96
CA PRO A 24 -18.69 28.24 -19.92
C PRO A 24 -17.91 27.54 -21.03
N ASP A 25 -17.23 26.45 -20.70
CA ASP A 25 -16.52 25.66 -21.66
C ASP A 25 -17.41 25.37 -22.87
N PRO A 26 -16.89 25.45 -24.11
CA PRO A 26 -17.69 25.27 -25.30
C PRO A 26 -18.43 23.93 -25.19
N GLN A 27 -19.75 23.97 -25.12
CA GLN A 27 -20.60 22.79 -25.13
C GLN A 27 -20.19 21.95 -26.34
N PRO A 28 -19.87 20.67 -26.19
CA PRO A 28 -19.58 19.83 -27.33
C PRO A 28 -20.81 19.78 -28.23
N GLU A 29 -20.65 20.14 -29.50
CA GLU A 29 -21.71 19.96 -30.49
C GLU A 29 -22.22 18.53 -30.46
N PRO A 30 -23.53 18.28 -30.61
CA PRO A 30 -24.08 16.94 -30.61
C PRO A 30 -23.42 16.12 -31.72
N SER A 31 -22.55 15.19 -31.32
CA SER A 31 -21.84 14.32 -32.23
C SER A 31 -22.83 13.47 -33.02
N SER A 32 -22.78 13.59 -34.34
CA SER A 32 -23.50 12.73 -35.28
C SER A 32 -23.31 11.26 -34.91
N ASP A 33 -24.39 10.50 -34.80
CA ASP A 33 -24.47 9.05 -34.60
C ASP A 33 -23.74 8.25 -35.71
N ARG A 34 -22.43 8.29 -35.73
CA ARG A 34 -21.61 7.28 -36.39
C ARG A 34 -21.12 6.33 -35.35
N PRO A 35 -21.23 5.00 -35.53
CA PRO A 35 -20.63 4.05 -34.64
C PRO A 35 -19.12 4.33 -34.59
N GLN A 36 -18.64 4.95 -33.55
CA GLN A 36 -17.22 5.12 -33.29
C GLN A 36 -16.65 3.71 -33.06
N ILE A 37 -15.72 3.31 -33.90
CA ILE A 37 -14.91 2.12 -33.67
C ILE A 37 -14.14 2.39 -32.37
N ASP A 38 -14.42 1.62 -31.32
CA ASP A 38 -13.69 1.71 -30.06
C ASP A 38 -12.20 1.44 -30.31
N GLN A 39 -11.38 2.48 -30.22
CA GLN A 39 -9.93 2.39 -30.44
C GLN A 39 -9.19 1.83 -29.22
N GLY A 40 -9.90 1.41 -28.17
CA GLY A 40 -9.30 0.86 -26.95
C GLY A 40 -8.65 1.91 -26.05
N VAL A 41 -8.87 3.22 -26.30
CA VAL A 41 -8.33 4.33 -25.50
C VAL A 41 -9.45 5.28 -25.06
N HIS A 42 -9.22 6.09 -24.03
CA HIS A 42 -10.14 7.19 -23.69
C HIS A 42 -10.12 8.27 -24.78
N THR A 43 -11.25 8.95 -24.93
CA THR A 43 -11.44 10.06 -25.87
C THR A 43 -11.73 11.38 -25.13
N GLY A 44 -11.37 11.44 -23.86
CA GLY A 44 -11.48 12.60 -22.99
C GLY A 44 -10.57 12.46 -21.79
N TYR A 45 -10.43 13.52 -21.02
CA TYR A 45 -9.55 13.61 -19.86
C TYR A 45 -9.71 12.43 -18.92
N VAL A 46 -8.60 11.85 -18.46
CA VAL A 46 -8.60 10.77 -17.48
C VAL A 46 -8.49 11.38 -16.08
N HIS A 47 -9.62 11.39 -15.34
CA HIS A 47 -9.73 12.02 -14.04
C HIS A 47 -9.29 11.14 -12.87
N SER A 48 -9.41 9.84 -13.00
CA SER A 48 -9.12 8.92 -11.90
C SER A 48 -8.52 7.64 -12.41
N VAL A 49 -7.47 7.16 -11.75
CA VAL A 49 -6.87 5.85 -11.99
C VAL A 49 -6.62 5.14 -10.65
N THR A 50 -6.82 3.83 -10.64
CA THR A 50 -6.58 3.02 -9.45
C THR A 50 -6.17 1.60 -9.85
N PHE A 51 -5.30 0.97 -9.04
CA PHE A 51 -4.98 -0.45 -9.18
C PHE A 51 -6.03 -1.32 -8.51
N SER A 52 -6.28 -2.50 -9.08
CA SER A 52 -6.93 -3.58 -8.33
C SER A 52 -6.07 -3.99 -7.12
N PRO A 53 -6.67 -4.51 -6.03
CA PRO A 53 -5.93 -4.90 -4.83
C PRO A 53 -4.86 -5.96 -5.08
N ASP A 54 -5.03 -6.76 -6.10
CA ASP A 54 -4.06 -7.76 -6.55
C ASP A 54 -2.99 -7.22 -7.52
N GLY A 55 -3.12 -5.97 -7.97
CA GLY A 55 -2.19 -5.29 -8.86
C GLY A 55 -2.22 -5.74 -10.31
N LYS A 56 -3.14 -6.65 -10.68
CA LYS A 56 -3.23 -7.18 -12.06
C LYS A 56 -3.96 -6.26 -13.01
N PHE A 57 -4.85 -5.43 -12.49
CA PHE A 57 -5.71 -4.56 -13.26
C PHE A 57 -5.60 -3.12 -12.82
N ILE A 58 -5.93 -2.23 -13.73
CA ILE A 58 -6.09 -0.80 -13.49
C ILE A 58 -7.49 -0.44 -13.97
N ALA A 59 -8.19 0.40 -13.21
CA ALA A 59 -9.42 1.04 -13.63
C ALA A 59 -9.18 2.52 -13.85
N SER A 60 -9.83 3.11 -14.86
CA SER A 60 -9.79 4.54 -15.15
C SER A 60 -11.16 5.11 -15.38
N GLY A 61 -11.44 6.28 -14.81
CA GLY A 61 -12.64 7.09 -15.05
C GLY A 61 -12.31 8.33 -15.88
N SER A 62 -13.18 8.70 -16.83
CA SER A 62 -12.88 9.74 -17.80
C SER A 62 -14.05 10.71 -18.05
N TRP A 63 -13.69 11.90 -18.55
CA TRP A 63 -14.60 12.87 -19.15
C TRP A 63 -15.44 12.28 -20.30
N ASP A 64 -14.95 11.22 -20.97
CA ASP A 64 -15.70 10.53 -22.03
C ASP A 64 -16.91 9.74 -21.49
N ARG A 65 -17.23 9.88 -20.18
CA ARG A 65 -18.37 9.26 -19.48
C ARG A 65 -18.23 7.74 -19.35
N THR A 66 -17.04 7.21 -19.58
CA THR A 66 -16.78 5.77 -19.48
C THR A 66 -15.77 5.44 -18.41
N ILE A 67 -15.83 4.20 -17.96
CA ILE A 67 -14.79 3.59 -17.18
C ILE A 67 -14.14 2.52 -18.05
N ARG A 68 -12.82 2.41 -18.01
CA ARG A 68 -12.09 1.36 -18.71
C ARG A 68 -11.26 0.54 -17.73
N MET A 69 -11.09 -0.72 -18.09
CA MET A 69 -10.24 -1.67 -17.38
C MET A 69 -9.02 -1.98 -18.23
N TRP A 70 -7.86 -2.12 -17.58
CA TRP A 70 -6.58 -2.35 -18.25
C TRP A 70 -5.81 -3.45 -17.54
N GLU A 71 -5.08 -4.25 -18.29
CA GLU A 71 -4.14 -5.21 -17.73
C GLU A 71 -2.85 -4.49 -17.25
N SER A 72 -2.38 -4.81 -16.09
CA SER A 72 -1.13 -4.27 -15.54
C SER A 72 0.01 -5.29 -15.72
N PRO A 73 1.22 -4.89 -16.15
CA PRO A 73 1.64 -3.52 -16.47
C PRO A 73 1.50 -3.16 -17.97
N SER A 74 0.89 -4.02 -18.80
CA SER A 74 0.88 -3.86 -20.27
C SER A 74 0.04 -2.70 -20.77
N LEU A 75 -0.92 -2.20 -19.97
CA LEU A 75 -1.97 -1.26 -20.37
C LEU A 75 -2.80 -1.75 -21.54
N THR A 76 -2.93 -3.07 -21.67
CA THR A 76 -3.85 -3.67 -22.66
C THR A 76 -5.29 -3.49 -22.18
N PRO A 77 -6.20 -2.90 -22.97
CA PRO A 77 -7.59 -2.73 -22.57
C PRO A 77 -8.30 -4.08 -22.41
N ILE A 78 -9.11 -4.21 -21.37
CA ILE A 78 -9.86 -5.42 -21.04
C ILE A 78 -11.34 -5.18 -21.26
N GLY A 79 -11.93 -5.92 -22.18
CA GLY A 79 -13.36 -5.83 -22.46
C GLY A 79 -13.78 -4.51 -23.11
N ALA A 80 -15.09 -4.27 -23.12
CA ALA A 80 -15.67 -3.02 -23.59
C ALA A 80 -15.67 -1.97 -22.46
N PRO A 81 -15.68 -0.66 -22.76
CA PRO A 81 -15.86 0.37 -21.77
C PRO A 81 -17.14 0.18 -20.97
N LEU A 82 -17.08 0.36 -19.64
CA LEU A 82 -18.27 0.35 -18.78
C LEU A 82 -19.04 1.65 -19.02
N ARG A 83 -20.26 1.52 -19.50
CA ARG A 83 -21.12 2.65 -19.89
C ARG A 83 -22.39 2.68 -19.03
N GLY A 84 -22.81 3.88 -18.67
CA GLY A 84 -23.99 4.11 -17.85
C GLY A 84 -24.06 5.54 -17.31
N HIS A 85 -22.91 6.11 -16.95
CA HIS A 85 -22.85 7.53 -16.58
C HIS A 85 -23.20 8.42 -17.76
N THR A 86 -23.92 9.51 -17.46
CA THR A 86 -24.36 10.48 -18.47
C THR A 86 -23.50 11.74 -18.48
N ASP A 87 -22.58 11.86 -17.54
CA ASP A 87 -21.57 12.89 -17.47
C ASP A 87 -20.21 12.34 -17.02
N SER A 88 -19.21 13.20 -16.86
CA SER A 88 -17.83 12.90 -16.52
C SER A 88 -17.69 11.96 -15.32
N VAL A 89 -16.92 10.87 -15.46
CA VAL A 89 -16.56 10.00 -14.35
C VAL A 89 -15.35 10.57 -13.63
N ARG A 90 -15.58 11.13 -12.43
CA ARG A 90 -14.56 11.85 -11.66
C ARG A 90 -13.71 10.96 -10.77
N SER A 91 -14.24 9.86 -10.29
CA SER A 91 -13.55 8.99 -9.34
C SER A 91 -13.94 7.54 -9.52
N VAL A 92 -12.96 6.65 -9.39
CA VAL A 92 -13.16 5.20 -9.38
C VAL A 92 -12.38 4.57 -8.23
N SER A 93 -12.95 3.55 -7.60
CA SER A 93 -12.32 2.83 -6.50
C SER A 93 -12.69 1.34 -6.55
N PHE A 94 -11.70 0.45 -6.44
CA PHE A 94 -11.97 -0.98 -6.29
C PHE A 94 -12.44 -1.33 -4.89
N SER A 95 -13.30 -2.34 -4.79
CA SER A 95 -13.52 -3.03 -3.53
C SER A 95 -12.22 -3.69 -3.04
N PRO A 96 -12.04 -3.90 -1.73
CA PRO A 96 -10.86 -4.58 -1.18
C PRO A 96 -10.64 -6.02 -1.68
N LEU A 97 -11.70 -6.67 -2.18
CA LEU A 97 -11.62 -7.99 -2.80
C LEU A 97 -11.32 -7.93 -4.31
N GLY A 98 -11.45 -6.75 -4.92
CA GLY A 98 -11.27 -6.55 -6.36
C GLY A 98 -12.43 -7.05 -7.23
N ASP A 99 -13.49 -7.57 -6.64
CA ASP A 99 -14.67 -8.11 -7.32
C ASP A 99 -15.65 -7.03 -7.77
N MET A 100 -15.60 -5.85 -7.14
CA MET A 100 -16.44 -4.70 -7.42
C MET A 100 -15.61 -3.45 -7.71
N LEU A 101 -16.18 -2.55 -8.49
CA LEU A 101 -15.69 -1.20 -8.68
C LEU A 101 -16.82 -0.22 -8.35
N VAL A 102 -16.52 0.89 -7.71
CA VAL A 102 -17.43 2.02 -7.53
C VAL A 102 -16.97 3.20 -8.35
N SER A 103 -17.89 3.95 -8.93
CA SER A 103 -17.63 5.19 -9.66
C SER A 103 -18.53 6.32 -9.20
N GLY A 104 -17.97 7.53 -9.14
CA GLY A 104 -18.69 8.77 -8.90
C GLY A 104 -18.60 9.70 -10.12
N SER A 105 -19.67 10.40 -10.43
CA SER A 105 -19.78 11.22 -11.64
C SER A 105 -20.47 12.56 -11.40
N TRP A 106 -20.22 13.50 -12.27
CA TRP A 106 -20.95 14.77 -12.37
C TRP A 106 -22.41 14.59 -12.82
N ASP A 107 -22.79 13.38 -13.25
CA ASP A 107 -24.22 13.06 -13.45
C ASP A 107 -24.99 12.89 -12.11
N GLN A 108 -24.36 13.25 -10.99
CA GLN A 108 -24.95 13.18 -9.65
C GLN A 108 -25.30 11.74 -9.22
N THR A 109 -24.62 10.76 -9.78
CA THR A 109 -24.82 9.35 -9.39
C THR A 109 -23.54 8.67 -8.98
N ILE A 110 -23.68 7.68 -8.10
CA ILE A 110 -22.66 6.69 -7.80
C ILE A 110 -23.13 5.37 -8.40
N ARG A 111 -22.25 4.64 -9.09
CA ARG A 111 -22.56 3.35 -9.68
C ARG A 111 -21.60 2.28 -9.21
N LEU A 112 -22.12 1.07 -9.11
CA LEU A 112 -21.38 -0.14 -8.76
C LEU A 112 -21.26 -1.04 -9.98
N TRP A 113 -20.12 -1.66 -10.16
CA TRP A 113 -19.80 -2.50 -11.31
C TRP A 113 -19.17 -3.81 -10.85
N ASP A 114 -19.63 -4.92 -11.38
CA ASP A 114 -18.98 -6.22 -11.24
C ASP A 114 -17.77 -6.28 -12.18
N THR A 115 -16.59 -6.44 -11.62
CA THR A 115 -15.32 -6.36 -12.38
C THR A 115 -15.11 -7.54 -13.33
N SER A 116 -15.72 -8.68 -13.04
CA SER A 116 -15.60 -9.90 -13.86
C SER A 116 -16.48 -9.86 -15.11
N THR A 117 -17.67 -9.26 -15.00
CA THR A 117 -18.65 -9.19 -16.08
C THR A 117 -18.69 -7.83 -16.77
N GLY A 118 -18.14 -6.78 -16.15
CA GLY A 118 -18.25 -5.39 -16.60
C GLY A 118 -19.67 -4.82 -16.55
N ARG A 119 -20.60 -5.45 -15.81
CA ARG A 119 -21.99 -5.01 -15.70
C ARG A 119 -22.22 -4.17 -14.47
N GLN A 120 -23.12 -3.20 -14.59
CA GLN A 120 -23.62 -2.47 -13.44
C GLN A 120 -24.37 -3.39 -12.49
N VAL A 121 -24.14 -3.20 -11.19
CA VAL A 121 -24.81 -3.92 -10.10
C VAL A 121 -25.77 -2.98 -9.39
N GLY A 122 -27.06 -3.34 -9.39
CA GLY A 122 -28.11 -2.53 -8.78
C GLY A 122 -28.44 -1.25 -9.57
N GLU A 123 -29.27 -0.42 -8.97
CA GLU A 123 -29.61 0.92 -9.48
C GLU A 123 -28.52 1.93 -9.09
N PRO A 124 -28.37 3.03 -9.85
CA PRO A 124 -27.48 4.11 -9.46
C PRO A 124 -27.86 4.66 -8.08
N LEU A 125 -26.86 4.86 -7.22
CA LEU A 125 -27.07 5.51 -5.93
C LEU A 125 -27.20 7.01 -6.20
N GLY A 126 -28.35 7.56 -5.88
CA GLY A 126 -28.70 8.97 -6.08
C GLY A 126 -29.45 9.50 -4.85
N GLY A 127 -30.08 10.68 -5.01
CA GLY A 127 -30.83 11.32 -3.92
C GLY A 127 -30.02 12.42 -3.22
N HIS A 128 -29.01 12.94 -3.90
CA HIS A 128 -28.26 14.14 -3.55
C HIS A 128 -28.28 15.09 -4.75
N ASP A 129 -28.24 16.39 -4.46
CA ASP A 129 -28.42 17.44 -5.46
C ASP A 129 -27.10 17.96 -6.05
N GLY A 130 -25.94 17.37 -5.65
CA GLY A 130 -24.61 17.83 -6.05
C GLY A 130 -23.78 16.81 -6.81
N ASP A 131 -22.85 17.28 -7.59
CA ASP A 131 -21.88 16.48 -8.34
C ASP A 131 -21.04 15.61 -7.41
N VAL A 132 -20.74 14.38 -7.84
CA VAL A 132 -19.90 13.44 -7.09
C VAL A 132 -18.46 13.57 -7.58
N ASN A 133 -17.60 14.21 -6.80
CA ASN A 133 -16.20 14.42 -7.15
C ASN A 133 -15.30 13.24 -6.78
N THR A 134 -15.65 12.49 -5.73
CA THR A 134 -14.78 11.45 -5.19
C THR A 134 -15.58 10.34 -4.55
N VAL A 135 -15.10 9.10 -4.70
CA VAL A 135 -15.65 7.91 -4.05
C VAL A 135 -14.54 7.01 -3.52
N ALA A 136 -14.80 6.33 -2.41
CA ALA A 136 -13.88 5.36 -1.83
C ALA A 136 -14.63 4.17 -1.24
N PHE A 137 -14.13 2.94 -1.45
CA PHE A 137 -14.57 1.76 -0.71
C PHE A 137 -13.91 1.70 0.67
N SER A 138 -14.67 1.29 1.67
CA SER A 138 -14.11 0.96 2.99
C SER A 138 -13.28 -0.34 2.93
N PRO A 139 -12.21 -0.46 3.75
CA PRO A 139 -11.40 -1.69 3.81
C PRO A 139 -12.17 -2.95 4.20
N GLY A 140 -13.32 -2.80 4.86
CA GLY A 140 -14.21 -3.89 5.24
C GLY A 140 -15.27 -4.27 4.19
N THR A 141 -15.28 -3.64 3.02
CA THR A 141 -16.28 -3.81 1.93
C THR A 141 -17.73 -3.45 2.29
N ASN A 142 -17.99 -2.94 3.50
CA ASN A 142 -19.36 -2.67 3.96
C ASN A 142 -19.87 -1.31 3.51
N PHE A 143 -18.98 -0.32 3.33
CA PHE A 143 -19.35 1.05 3.08
C PHE A 143 -18.65 1.63 1.85
N ILE A 144 -19.32 2.61 1.25
CA ILE A 144 -18.77 3.53 0.25
C ILE A 144 -18.88 4.92 0.83
N ALA A 145 -17.81 5.72 0.74
CA ALA A 145 -17.84 7.14 1.03
C ALA A 145 -17.85 7.93 -0.27
N SER A 146 -18.57 9.05 -0.28
CA SER A 146 -18.59 10.00 -1.40
C SER A 146 -18.44 11.43 -0.91
N GLY A 147 -17.73 12.25 -1.69
CA GLY A 147 -17.58 13.69 -1.46
C GLY A 147 -18.20 14.48 -2.61
N HIS A 148 -18.90 15.57 -2.25
CA HIS A 148 -19.80 16.32 -3.12
C HIS A 148 -19.44 17.79 -3.21
N ASP A 149 -19.95 18.46 -4.25
CA ASP A 149 -19.79 19.91 -4.46
C ASP A 149 -20.37 20.76 -3.34
N GLU A 150 -21.39 20.28 -2.67
CA GLU A 150 -22.06 20.96 -1.56
C GLU A 150 -21.22 21.00 -0.26
N GLY A 151 -20.01 20.39 -0.25
CA GLY A 151 -19.17 20.27 0.95
C GLY A 151 -19.61 19.16 1.91
N LEU A 152 -20.43 18.23 1.44
CA LEU A 152 -20.95 17.11 2.21
C LEU A 152 -20.16 15.83 1.91
N VAL A 153 -19.90 15.03 2.95
CA VAL A 153 -19.46 13.65 2.81
C VAL A 153 -20.64 12.74 3.13
N ARG A 154 -20.91 11.76 2.29
CA ARG A 154 -21.97 10.77 2.48
C ARG A 154 -21.39 9.38 2.62
N LEU A 155 -22.08 8.54 3.43
CA LEU A 155 -21.74 7.14 3.64
C LEU A 155 -22.87 6.26 3.15
N TRP A 156 -22.55 5.24 2.38
CA TRP A 156 -23.49 4.33 1.74
C TRP A 156 -23.21 2.89 2.16
N ASP A 157 -24.28 2.11 2.40
CA ASP A 157 -24.18 0.66 2.52
C ASP A 157 -23.86 0.07 1.13
N ALA A 158 -22.69 -0.53 0.98
CA ALA A 158 -22.23 -1.05 -0.31
C ALA A 158 -23.08 -2.21 -0.84
N LYS A 159 -23.78 -2.93 0.05
CA LYS A 159 -24.60 -4.08 -0.31
C LYS A 159 -26.01 -3.68 -0.73
N HIS A 160 -26.60 -2.72 -0.04
CA HIS A 160 -28.00 -2.34 -0.22
C HIS A 160 -28.18 -1.05 -1.03
N GLY A 161 -27.10 -0.31 -1.25
CA GLY A 161 -27.12 0.97 -1.99
C GLY A 161 -27.87 2.09 -1.29
N MET A 162 -28.05 2.00 0.04
CA MET A 162 -28.79 2.98 0.83
C MET A 162 -27.83 3.86 1.62
N PRO A 163 -28.17 5.14 1.85
CA PRO A 163 -27.40 5.97 2.77
C PRO A 163 -27.44 5.35 4.18
N VAL A 164 -26.30 5.33 4.85
CA VAL A 164 -26.15 4.74 6.20
C VAL A 164 -26.62 5.73 7.26
N SER A 165 -26.37 7.02 7.05
CA SER A 165 -26.65 8.09 8.00
C SER A 165 -26.94 9.41 7.29
N ASP A 166 -27.18 10.45 8.08
CA ASP A 166 -27.15 11.83 7.59
C ASP A 166 -25.75 12.20 7.10
N PRO A 167 -25.63 13.14 6.14
CA PRO A 167 -24.34 13.54 5.62
C PRO A 167 -23.44 14.15 6.71
N PHE A 168 -22.14 13.90 6.63
CA PHE A 168 -21.16 14.60 7.48
C PHE A 168 -21.04 16.05 7.01
N GLU A 169 -21.41 16.97 7.87
CA GLU A 169 -21.36 18.41 7.63
C GLU A 169 -20.13 19.06 8.23
N GLY A 170 -19.60 20.10 7.57
CA GLY A 170 -18.49 20.86 8.14
C GLY A 170 -17.61 21.58 7.14
N HIS A 171 -17.37 21.03 5.95
CA HIS A 171 -16.73 21.79 4.87
C HIS A 171 -17.67 22.85 4.33
N SER A 172 -17.10 23.99 3.94
CA SER A 172 -17.88 25.13 3.41
C SER A 172 -17.89 25.21 1.88
N TYR A 173 -17.14 24.32 1.22
CA TYR A 173 -17.01 24.23 -0.23
C TYR A 173 -16.79 22.78 -0.67
N SER A 174 -16.80 22.55 -1.98
CA SER A 174 -16.66 21.25 -2.65
C SER A 174 -15.58 20.37 -2.04
N ILE A 175 -15.89 19.10 -1.91
CA ILE A 175 -14.95 18.06 -1.46
C ILE A 175 -14.36 17.38 -2.70
N TYR A 176 -13.04 17.41 -2.82
CA TYR A 176 -12.33 16.82 -3.95
C TYR A 176 -11.76 15.44 -3.69
N SER A 177 -11.57 15.08 -2.42
CA SER A 177 -10.99 13.78 -2.07
C SER A 177 -11.58 13.26 -0.77
N VAL A 178 -11.97 11.98 -0.75
CA VAL A 178 -12.30 11.22 0.45
C VAL A 178 -11.51 9.91 0.46
N VAL A 179 -11.04 9.50 1.64
CA VAL A 179 -10.30 8.25 1.81
C VAL A 179 -10.54 7.66 3.19
N PHE A 180 -10.76 6.34 3.26
CA PHE A 180 -10.82 5.63 4.53
C PHE A 180 -9.43 5.41 5.12
N SER A 181 -9.32 5.43 6.44
CA SER A 181 -8.16 4.87 7.14
C SER A 181 -8.05 3.36 6.89
N PRO A 182 -6.85 2.77 6.95
CA PRO A 182 -6.65 1.33 6.68
C PRO A 182 -7.41 0.40 7.60
N ASP A 183 -7.79 0.85 8.78
CA ASP A 183 -8.64 0.12 9.73
C ASP A 183 -10.14 0.31 9.48
N GLY A 184 -10.52 1.22 8.57
CA GLY A 184 -11.90 1.55 8.24
C GLY A 184 -12.63 2.38 9.31
N GLY A 185 -12.00 2.70 10.43
CA GLY A 185 -12.63 3.42 11.53
C GLY A 185 -12.72 4.93 11.32
N ARG A 186 -11.91 5.48 10.43
CA ARG A 186 -11.88 6.92 10.13
C ARG A 186 -11.98 7.18 8.64
N LEU A 187 -12.45 8.38 8.31
CA LEU A 187 -12.49 8.92 6.96
C LEU A 187 -11.78 10.28 6.96
N ALA A 188 -10.99 10.58 5.94
CA ALA A 188 -10.43 11.91 5.73
C ALA A 188 -11.03 12.53 4.47
N SER A 189 -11.26 13.85 4.51
CA SER A 189 -11.74 14.63 3.37
C SER A 189 -10.89 15.87 3.15
N GLY A 190 -10.59 16.18 1.88
CA GLY A 190 -9.92 17.39 1.44
C GLY A 190 -10.85 18.26 0.60
N SER A 191 -10.84 19.57 0.83
CA SER A 191 -11.82 20.50 0.27
C SER A 191 -11.21 21.76 -0.33
N VAL A 192 -11.98 22.39 -1.21
CA VAL A 192 -11.76 23.74 -1.74
C VAL A 192 -11.67 24.77 -0.61
N ASP A 193 -12.28 24.52 0.55
CA ASP A 193 -12.19 25.40 1.72
C ASP A 193 -10.79 25.45 2.36
N GLN A 194 -9.77 24.87 1.69
CA GLN A 194 -8.35 24.84 2.10
C GLN A 194 -8.09 23.99 3.35
N THR A 195 -9.05 23.19 3.77
CA THR A 195 -8.94 22.40 4.99
C THR A 195 -9.08 20.91 4.73
N ILE A 196 -8.59 20.13 5.69
CA ILE A 196 -8.82 18.70 5.78
C ILE A 196 -9.65 18.44 7.03
N ARG A 197 -10.55 17.47 6.98
CA ARG A 197 -11.27 16.98 8.14
C ARG A 197 -11.09 15.47 8.28
N ILE A 198 -11.05 14.99 9.52
CA ILE A 198 -11.00 13.57 9.84
C ILE A 198 -12.26 13.25 10.65
N TRP A 199 -13.00 12.27 10.18
CA TRP A 199 -14.30 11.86 10.69
C TRP A 199 -14.20 10.47 11.31
N ASP A 200 -14.94 10.22 12.38
CA ASP A 200 -15.17 8.87 12.91
C ASP A 200 -16.37 8.25 12.18
N VAL A 201 -16.15 7.08 11.59
CA VAL A 201 -17.17 6.39 10.79
C VAL A 201 -18.28 5.80 11.66
N GLN A 202 -17.94 5.37 12.89
CA GLN A 202 -18.89 4.74 13.80
C GLN A 202 -19.75 5.75 14.56
N TYR A 203 -19.15 6.86 14.98
CA TYR A 203 -19.84 7.87 15.80
C TYR A 203 -20.34 9.06 14.98
N GLU A 204 -20.03 9.10 13.68
CA GLU A 204 -20.48 10.16 12.74
C GLU A 204 -20.06 11.57 13.20
N THR A 205 -18.92 11.66 13.84
CA THR A 205 -18.40 12.90 14.43
C THR A 205 -17.05 13.29 13.83
N THR A 206 -16.72 14.59 13.87
CA THR A 206 -15.38 15.06 13.53
C THR A 206 -14.39 14.64 14.62
N VAL A 207 -13.38 13.83 14.28
CA VAL A 207 -12.28 13.45 15.18
C VAL A 207 -11.24 14.56 15.26
N ALA A 208 -10.87 15.12 14.09
CA ALA A 208 -9.91 16.21 13.98
C ALA A 208 -10.27 17.13 12.82
N GLY A 209 -10.03 18.40 13.00
CA GLY A 209 -10.23 19.42 11.98
C GLY A 209 -11.15 20.57 12.39
N PRO A 210 -11.20 21.59 11.55
CA PRO A 210 -10.49 21.70 10.27
C PRO A 210 -8.98 21.80 10.44
N LEU A 211 -8.20 20.90 9.79
CA LEU A 211 -6.76 20.95 9.76
C LEU A 211 -6.35 22.07 8.81
N LYS A 212 -5.65 23.07 9.31
CA LYS A 212 -5.25 24.27 8.58
C LYS A 212 -3.74 24.27 8.36
N GLY A 213 -3.31 24.52 7.14
CA GLY A 213 -1.90 24.58 6.77
C GLY A 213 -1.73 24.91 5.30
N HIS A 214 -2.58 24.35 4.43
CA HIS A 214 -2.65 24.76 3.04
C HIS A 214 -3.22 26.16 2.88
N THR A 215 -2.74 26.88 1.87
CA THR A 215 -3.17 28.24 1.57
C THR A 215 -4.15 28.34 0.40
N GLN A 216 -4.40 27.19 -0.26
CA GLN A 216 -5.36 27.03 -1.34
C GLN A 216 -6.08 25.68 -1.24
N ALA A 217 -6.95 25.35 -2.20
CA ALA A 217 -7.76 24.15 -2.21
C ALA A 217 -6.94 22.88 -1.98
N VAL A 218 -7.45 21.97 -1.15
CA VAL A 218 -6.90 20.64 -0.96
C VAL A 218 -7.54 19.69 -1.98
N ARG A 219 -6.74 19.24 -2.96
CA ARG A 219 -7.20 18.41 -4.07
C ARG A 219 -7.25 16.92 -3.73
N SER A 220 -6.30 16.44 -2.94
CA SER A 220 -6.15 15.02 -2.67
C SER A 220 -5.60 14.77 -1.29
N VAL A 221 -6.09 13.70 -0.64
CA VAL A 221 -5.60 13.20 0.64
C VAL A 221 -5.38 11.69 0.56
N SER A 222 -4.38 11.19 1.29
CA SER A 222 -4.09 9.75 1.37
C SER A 222 -3.56 9.39 2.75
N PHE A 223 -4.09 8.31 3.36
CA PHE A 223 -3.54 7.77 4.61
C PHE A 223 -2.29 6.95 4.36
N SER A 224 -1.36 6.99 5.31
CA SER A 224 -0.28 6.00 5.37
C SER A 224 -0.86 4.60 5.63
N PRO A 225 -0.18 3.52 5.18
CA PRO A 225 -0.69 2.15 5.33
C PRO A 225 -0.91 1.68 6.77
N ASP A 226 -0.26 2.32 7.74
CA ASP A 226 -0.46 2.08 9.17
C ASP A 226 -1.54 2.99 9.80
N GLY A 227 -2.10 3.91 9.00
CA GLY A 227 -3.10 4.88 9.43
C GLY A 227 -2.61 5.96 10.38
N SER A 228 -1.30 6.03 10.67
CA SER A 228 -0.74 7.00 11.62
C SER A 228 -0.55 8.40 11.02
N GLN A 229 -0.38 8.49 9.72
CA GLN A 229 -0.13 9.73 8.99
C GLN A 229 -1.14 9.94 7.86
N LEU A 230 -1.27 11.18 7.44
CA LEU A 230 -2.04 11.59 6.28
C LEU A 230 -1.17 12.52 5.44
N ILE A 231 -1.18 12.36 4.12
CA ILE A 231 -0.57 13.28 3.18
C ILE A 231 -1.66 14.02 2.42
N SER A 232 -1.42 15.29 2.10
CA SER A 232 -2.32 16.11 1.28
C SER A 232 -1.57 16.82 0.18
N GLY A 233 -2.22 17.00 -0.97
CA GLY A 233 -1.77 17.79 -2.10
C GLY A 233 -2.74 18.94 -2.36
N SER A 234 -2.21 20.12 -2.76
CA SER A 234 -2.97 21.36 -2.85
C SER A 234 -2.62 22.21 -4.07
N ASP A 235 -3.55 23.10 -4.41
CA ASP A 235 -3.34 24.16 -5.39
C ASP A 235 -2.23 25.15 -4.98
N ASP A 236 -1.81 25.15 -3.71
CA ASP A 236 -0.66 25.91 -3.23
C ASP A 236 0.70 25.31 -3.67
N LYS A 237 0.68 24.24 -4.48
CA LYS A 237 1.82 23.57 -5.10
C LYS A 237 2.66 22.76 -4.12
N THR A 238 2.16 22.55 -2.91
CA THR A 238 2.85 21.81 -1.85
C THR A 238 2.14 20.52 -1.47
N LEU A 239 2.91 19.59 -0.87
CA LEU A 239 2.32 18.49 -0.12
C LEU A 239 2.60 18.73 1.38
N LEU A 240 1.63 18.41 2.22
CA LEU A 240 1.74 18.51 3.68
C LEU A 240 1.51 17.13 4.32
N LEU A 241 2.37 16.79 5.28
CA LEU A 241 2.26 15.57 6.07
C LEU A 241 1.66 15.89 7.45
N TRP A 242 0.70 15.08 7.87
CA TRP A 242 -0.07 15.29 9.09
C TRP A 242 -0.02 14.04 9.99
N ASP A 243 0.02 14.23 11.29
CA ASP A 243 -0.30 13.18 12.24
C ASP A 243 -1.83 12.99 12.30
N SER A 244 -2.30 11.82 11.92
CA SER A 244 -3.73 11.57 11.74
C SER A 244 -4.54 11.53 13.04
N ARG A 245 -3.89 11.44 14.20
CA ARG A 245 -4.55 11.41 15.51
C ARG A 245 -4.67 12.80 16.11
N SER A 246 -3.58 13.57 16.05
CA SER A 246 -3.54 14.90 16.63
C SER A 246 -3.94 16.01 15.67
N GLY A 247 -3.92 15.74 14.35
CA GLY A 247 -4.13 16.73 13.31
C GLY A 247 -2.98 17.73 13.14
N ASN A 248 -1.83 17.47 13.75
CA ASN A 248 -0.69 18.37 13.68
C ASN A 248 0.14 18.11 12.41
N LEU A 249 0.76 19.16 11.88
CA LEU A 249 1.73 19.06 10.79
C LEU A 249 2.98 18.33 11.24
N ILE A 250 3.50 17.45 10.37
CA ILE A 250 4.77 16.74 10.56
C ILE A 250 5.79 17.32 9.57
N GLY A 251 6.86 17.91 10.10
CA GLY A 251 7.97 18.41 9.29
C GLY A 251 7.66 19.68 8.51
N LYS A 252 8.33 19.84 7.37
CA LYS A 252 8.19 20.96 6.45
C LYS A 252 7.34 20.55 5.25
N PRO A 253 6.74 21.50 4.52
CA PRO A 253 6.10 21.21 3.24
C PRO A 253 7.07 20.54 2.26
N PHE A 254 6.57 19.61 1.46
CA PHE A 254 7.30 19.08 0.31
C PHE A 254 7.10 20.06 -0.85
N GLU A 255 8.18 20.70 -1.25
CA GLU A 255 8.21 21.71 -2.30
C GLU A 255 8.94 21.17 -3.53
N GLY A 256 8.48 21.54 -4.73
CA GLY A 256 9.11 21.13 -5.98
C GLY A 256 8.18 21.22 -7.19
N HIS A 257 6.88 20.93 -7.01
CA HIS A 257 5.90 21.17 -8.06
C HIS A 257 5.79 22.66 -8.39
N THR A 258 5.64 22.96 -9.69
CA THR A 258 5.54 24.34 -10.17
C THR A 258 4.10 24.80 -10.41
N SER A 259 3.14 23.86 -10.35
CA SER A 259 1.69 24.09 -10.43
C SER A 259 0.94 23.25 -9.40
N TRP A 260 -0.39 23.26 -9.44
CA TRP A 260 -1.28 22.59 -8.51
C TRP A 260 -0.95 21.11 -8.37
N VAL A 261 -1.01 20.58 -7.14
CA VAL A 261 -0.86 19.15 -6.86
C VAL A 261 -2.25 18.53 -6.83
N SER A 262 -2.61 17.86 -7.91
CA SER A 262 -3.97 17.33 -8.15
C SER A 262 -4.22 16.03 -7.39
N SER A 263 -3.20 15.18 -7.24
CA SER A 263 -3.34 13.85 -6.65
C SER A 263 -2.11 13.44 -5.85
N VAL A 264 -2.35 12.75 -4.72
CA VAL A 264 -1.30 12.14 -3.90
C VAL A 264 -1.65 10.71 -3.54
N SER A 265 -0.66 9.83 -3.47
CA SER A 265 -0.83 8.43 -3.10
C SER A 265 0.34 7.97 -2.24
N PHE A 266 0.06 7.35 -1.09
CA PHE A 266 1.08 6.65 -0.31
C PHE A 266 1.46 5.32 -0.98
N SER A 267 2.74 4.98 -0.91
CA SER A 267 3.21 3.62 -1.19
C SER A 267 2.74 2.65 -0.11
N GLN A 268 2.57 1.37 -0.45
CA GLN A 268 2.14 0.34 0.50
C GLN A 268 3.18 0.06 1.61
N SER A 269 4.43 0.40 1.39
CA SER A 269 5.48 0.38 2.42
C SER A 269 5.39 1.55 3.40
N GLY A 270 4.61 2.60 3.09
CA GLY A 270 4.56 3.85 3.84
C GLY A 270 5.84 4.68 3.76
N LYS A 271 6.77 4.33 2.86
CA LYS A 271 8.06 5.00 2.73
C LYS A 271 8.00 6.17 1.76
N TYR A 272 7.22 6.02 0.69
CA TYR A 272 7.15 6.97 -0.40
C TYR A 272 5.74 7.54 -0.57
N VAL A 273 5.69 8.72 -1.17
CA VAL A 273 4.47 9.32 -1.69
C VAL A 273 4.69 9.63 -3.15
N ALA A 274 3.71 9.32 -4.00
CA ALA A 274 3.63 9.82 -5.36
C ALA A 274 2.72 11.03 -5.42
N SER A 275 3.04 12.00 -6.26
CA SER A 275 2.18 13.15 -6.56
C SER A 275 2.08 13.40 -8.05
N GLY A 276 0.88 13.70 -8.52
CA GLY A 276 0.59 14.20 -9.86
C GLY A 276 0.21 15.68 -9.81
N SER A 277 0.55 16.43 -10.86
CA SER A 277 0.40 17.87 -10.87
C SER A 277 0.01 18.41 -12.25
N ASP A 278 -0.59 19.62 -12.24
CA ASP A 278 -0.79 20.46 -13.42
C ASP A 278 0.52 20.89 -14.10
N ASP A 279 1.68 20.71 -13.43
CA ASP A 279 2.99 20.90 -14.06
C ASP A 279 3.37 19.74 -15.00
N LYS A 280 2.43 18.80 -15.23
CA LYS A 280 2.55 17.65 -16.14
C LYS A 280 3.58 16.61 -15.68
N THR A 281 3.96 16.65 -14.40
CA THR A 281 4.95 15.72 -13.83
C THR A 281 4.35 14.84 -12.75
N VAL A 282 4.84 13.58 -12.69
CA VAL A 282 4.72 12.74 -11.50
C VAL A 282 6.01 12.84 -10.71
N ARG A 283 5.91 13.08 -9.41
CA ARG A 283 7.05 13.12 -8.50
C ARG A 283 6.91 12.07 -7.41
N VAL A 284 8.03 11.62 -6.88
CA VAL A 284 8.09 10.63 -5.80
C VAL A 284 8.95 11.17 -4.66
N TRP A 285 8.39 11.13 -3.45
CA TRP A 285 8.96 11.71 -2.26
C TRP A 285 9.27 10.64 -1.21
N ASP A 286 10.45 10.71 -0.60
CA ASP A 286 10.78 9.94 0.61
C ASP A 286 10.29 10.70 1.84
N ILE A 287 9.34 10.09 2.57
CA ILE A 287 8.68 10.71 3.72
C ILE A 287 9.66 10.97 4.87
N ARG A 288 10.61 10.07 5.10
CA ARG A 288 11.59 10.18 6.20
C ARG A 288 12.66 11.22 5.91
N MET A 289 13.09 11.28 4.64
CA MET A 289 14.14 12.19 4.22
C MET A 289 13.59 13.56 3.82
N CYS A 290 12.26 13.72 3.74
CA CYS A 290 11.56 14.93 3.29
C CYS A 290 12.12 15.48 1.97
N ARG A 291 12.38 14.59 0.98
CA ARG A 291 12.96 14.97 -0.31
C ARG A 291 12.45 14.13 -1.46
N GLU A 292 12.57 14.66 -2.66
CA GLU A 292 12.31 13.94 -3.90
C GLU A 292 13.35 12.81 -4.11
N VAL A 293 12.90 11.65 -4.62
CA VAL A 293 13.73 10.44 -4.79
C VAL A 293 14.19 10.23 -6.22
N TYR A 294 13.34 10.59 -7.19
CA TYR A 294 13.60 10.43 -8.62
C TYR A 294 13.51 11.77 -9.31
N LYS A 295 14.09 11.90 -10.50
CA LYS A 295 13.77 13.01 -11.39
C LYS A 295 12.28 12.99 -11.69
N PRO A 296 11.63 14.17 -11.82
CA PRO A 296 10.23 14.23 -12.22
C PRO A 296 9.98 13.45 -13.51
N PHE A 297 8.98 12.58 -13.48
CA PHE A 297 8.53 11.88 -14.67
C PHE A 297 7.66 12.83 -15.51
N ALA A 298 8.15 13.27 -16.68
CA ALA A 298 7.59 14.35 -17.47
C ALA A 298 7.21 13.92 -18.90
N GLN A 299 6.56 12.76 -19.05
CA GLN A 299 6.14 12.27 -20.36
C GLN A 299 4.68 12.59 -20.70
N HIS A 300 3.86 13.03 -19.74
CA HIS A 300 2.54 13.56 -20.02
C HIS A 300 2.63 14.92 -20.69
N THR A 301 1.72 15.20 -21.62
CA THR A 301 1.69 16.46 -22.37
C THR A 301 0.72 17.45 -21.79
N ASP A 302 -0.10 17.04 -20.79
CA ASP A 302 -1.06 17.88 -20.08
C ASP A 302 -1.15 17.50 -18.60
N THR A 303 -1.99 18.21 -17.82
CA THR A 303 -2.27 18.03 -16.41
C THR A 303 -2.41 16.56 -16.02
N ILE A 304 -1.75 16.15 -14.94
CA ILE A 304 -1.92 14.83 -14.34
C ILE A 304 -2.95 14.96 -13.22
N ASP A 305 -4.14 14.39 -13.40
CA ASP A 305 -5.26 14.54 -12.46
C ASP A 305 -5.28 13.44 -11.40
N SER A 306 -4.71 12.26 -11.68
CA SER A 306 -4.71 11.14 -10.74
C SER A 306 -3.42 10.34 -10.79
N VAL A 307 -2.94 9.92 -9.62
CA VAL A 307 -1.84 8.96 -9.47
C VAL A 307 -2.17 7.90 -8.43
N ALA A 308 -1.71 6.67 -8.65
CA ALA A 308 -1.82 5.60 -7.68
C ALA A 308 -0.56 4.72 -7.67
N PHE A 309 -0.11 4.31 -6.48
CA PHE A 309 0.91 3.27 -6.35
C PHE A 309 0.33 1.90 -6.63
N SER A 310 1.11 1.05 -7.29
CA SER A 310 0.80 -0.38 -7.35
C SER A 310 0.87 -1.00 -5.95
N PRO A 311 0.08 -2.06 -5.66
CA PRO A 311 0.10 -2.74 -4.36
C PRO A 311 1.47 -3.30 -3.97
N CYS A 312 2.38 -3.44 -4.92
CA CYS A 312 3.74 -3.95 -4.71
C CYS A 312 4.80 -2.85 -4.60
N ASP A 313 4.42 -1.57 -4.65
CA ASP A 313 5.34 -0.42 -4.69
C ASP A 313 6.31 -0.40 -5.89
N GLY A 314 6.15 -1.31 -6.85
CA GLY A 314 7.07 -1.43 -8.01
C GLY A 314 6.80 -0.41 -9.11
N CYS A 315 5.60 0.13 -9.18
CA CYS A 315 5.24 1.12 -10.19
C CYS A 315 4.16 2.09 -9.70
N ILE A 316 4.00 3.17 -10.45
CA ILE A 316 2.95 4.17 -10.27
C ILE A 316 2.15 4.21 -11.57
N VAL A 317 0.83 4.34 -11.49
CA VAL A 317 -0.02 4.68 -12.63
C VAL A 317 -0.44 6.14 -12.53
N SER A 318 -0.54 6.81 -13.67
CA SER A 318 -1.06 8.17 -13.77
C SER A 318 -2.09 8.30 -14.88
N GLY A 319 -3.13 9.09 -14.64
CA GLY A 319 -4.13 9.51 -15.61
C GLY A 319 -4.04 11.02 -15.84
N SER A 320 -4.21 11.45 -17.08
CA SER A 320 -3.95 12.83 -17.50
C SER A 320 -5.04 13.40 -18.41
N TYR A 321 -5.09 14.73 -18.46
CA TYR A 321 -5.88 15.49 -19.44
C TYR A 321 -5.39 15.29 -20.88
N ASP A 322 -4.20 14.69 -21.09
CA ASP A 322 -3.74 14.25 -22.39
C ASP A 322 -4.45 12.96 -22.89
N GLU A 323 -5.55 12.55 -22.21
CA GLU A 323 -6.39 11.40 -22.54
C GLU A 323 -5.67 10.05 -22.37
N THR A 324 -4.45 10.04 -21.83
CA THR A 324 -3.63 8.84 -21.68
C THR A 324 -3.46 8.40 -20.23
N ILE A 325 -3.16 7.11 -20.09
CA ILE A 325 -2.70 6.50 -18.85
C ILE A 325 -1.25 6.07 -19.06
N LYS A 326 -0.40 6.29 -18.05
CA LYS A 326 1.00 5.85 -18.09
C LYS A 326 1.37 5.08 -16.84
N ILE A 327 2.30 4.13 -17.00
CA ILE A 327 2.90 3.40 -15.88
C ILE A 327 4.38 3.80 -15.79
N TRP A 328 4.81 4.09 -14.55
CA TRP A 328 6.16 4.49 -14.21
C TRP A 328 6.80 3.40 -13.35
N ASP A 329 7.81 2.73 -13.89
CA ASP A 329 8.58 1.73 -13.16
C ASP A 329 9.54 2.43 -12.20
N ILE A 330 9.37 2.19 -10.91
CA ILE A 330 10.22 2.69 -9.83
C ILE A 330 11.01 1.58 -9.12
N SER A 331 10.96 0.36 -9.66
CA SER A 331 11.65 -0.82 -9.10
C SER A 331 13.19 -0.80 -9.26
N GLY A 332 13.75 0.27 -9.83
CA GLY A 332 15.20 0.48 -9.90
C GLY A 332 15.88 -0.02 -11.17
N ASN A 333 15.13 -0.37 -12.21
CA ASN A 333 15.68 -0.75 -13.53
C ASN A 333 15.96 0.44 -14.46
N ASN A 334 15.77 1.68 -14.03
CA ASN A 334 16.02 2.86 -14.86
C ASN A 334 17.41 3.43 -14.58
N SER A 335 18.15 3.74 -15.66
CA SER A 335 19.50 4.34 -15.72
C SER A 335 19.64 5.69 -14.99
N ASP A 336 18.53 6.24 -14.46
CA ASP A 336 18.52 7.52 -13.73
C ASP A 336 19.02 7.39 -12.28
N ALA A 337 19.17 6.18 -11.74
CA ALA A 337 19.87 5.95 -10.45
C ALA A 337 21.34 6.42 -10.48
N GLU A 338 21.96 6.52 -11.66
CA GLU A 338 23.32 7.05 -11.84
C GLU A 338 23.44 8.56 -11.58
N TYR A 339 22.35 9.31 -11.75
CA TYR A 339 22.35 10.76 -11.57
C TYR A 339 22.43 11.16 -10.09
N TYR A 340 21.70 10.48 -9.21
CA TYR A 340 21.74 10.79 -7.77
C TYR A 340 23.00 10.26 -7.07
N SER A 341 23.62 9.21 -7.58
CA SER A 341 24.95 8.80 -7.11
C SER A 341 26.03 9.86 -7.41
N ARG A 342 25.87 10.65 -8.47
CA ARG A 342 26.80 11.74 -8.80
C ARG A 342 26.65 12.97 -7.90
N ILE A 343 25.42 13.34 -7.51
CA ILE A 343 25.17 14.46 -6.59
C ILE A 343 25.69 14.14 -5.17
N MET A 344 25.60 12.86 -4.75
CA MET A 344 26.11 12.43 -3.44
C MET A 344 27.63 12.40 -3.34
N ILE A 345 28.36 12.39 -4.47
CA ILE A 345 29.82 12.42 -4.49
C ILE A 345 30.33 13.86 -4.28
N GLU A 346 29.57 14.87 -4.68
CA GLU A 346 29.95 16.29 -4.50
C GLU A 346 29.78 16.77 -3.05
N ASP A 347 28.92 16.12 -2.24
CA ASP A 347 28.69 16.46 -0.83
C ASP A 347 29.55 15.67 0.19
N GLY A 348 30.54 14.90 -0.27
CA GLY A 348 31.51 14.23 0.60
C GLY A 348 30.96 13.05 1.45
N ALA A 349 29.78 12.59 1.20
CA ALA A 349 29.23 11.38 1.83
C ALA A 349 29.70 10.14 1.06
N ARG A 350 30.32 9.17 1.74
CA ARG A 350 30.72 7.89 1.14
C ARG A 350 29.51 7.21 0.54
N PRO A 351 29.58 6.60 -0.66
CA PRO A 351 28.47 5.85 -1.24
C PRO A 351 28.17 4.67 -0.33
N PHE A 352 27.02 4.68 0.31
CA PHE A 352 26.41 3.46 0.81
C PHE A 352 26.01 2.65 -0.42
N GLU A 353 26.51 1.43 -0.55
CA GLU A 353 25.97 0.44 -1.46
C GLU A 353 24.48 0.28 -1.14
N VAL A 354 23.64 0.89 -1.96
CA VAL A 354 22.19 0.65 -1.92
C VAL A 354 21.99 -0.76 -2.45
N ALA A 355 22.01 -1.74 -1.55
CA ALA A 355 21.57 -3.08 -1.87
C ALA A 355 20.16 -2.97 -2.47
N ARG A 356 20.01 -3.41 -3.73
CA ARG A 356 18.73 -3.44 -4.44
C ARG A 356 17.73 -4.18 -3.56
N ARG A 357 16.71 -3.49 -3.06
CA ARG A 357 15.62 -4.11 -2.30
C ARG A 357 14.64 -4.72 -3.30
N GLU A 358 14.55 -6.03 -3.31
CA GLU A 358 13.49 -6.73 -4.05
C GLU A 358 12.19 -6.67 -3.25
N VAL A 359 11.10 -6.29 -3.91
CA VAL A 359 9.77 -6.20 -3.32
C VAL A 359 8.99 -7.45 -3.68
N ILE A 360 8.49 -8.15 -2.68
CA ILE A 360 7.64 -9.33 -2.87
C ILE A 360 6.19 -8.87 -2.99
N CYS A 361 5.62 -9.06 -4.17
CA CYS A 361 4.22 -8.78 -4.49
C CYS A 361 3.32 -9.99 -4.21
N GLN A 362 2.00 -9.77 -4.21
CA GLN A 362 1.00 -10.81 -3.92
C GLN A 362 1.00 -12.01 -4.90
N HIS A 363 1.65 -11.88 -6.05
CA HIS A 363 1.54 -12.82 -7.18
C HIS A 363 2.81 -13.59 -7.50
N LEU A 364 3.79 -13.61 -6.59
CA LEU A 364 4.96 -14.45 -6.81
C LEU A 364 4.56 -15.92 -6.75
N SER A 365 4.80 -16.64 -7.83
CA SER A 365 4.74 -18.10 -7.84
C SER A 365 5.80 -18.69 -6.87
N ILE A 366 5.57 -19.90 -6.41
CA ILE A 366 6.56 -20.63 -5.57
C ILE A 366 7.94 -20.64 -6.23
N GLN A 367 7.99 -20.81 -7.55
CA GLN A 367 9.24 -20.83 -8.30
C GLN A 367 9.95 -19.48 -8.35
N GLU A 368 9.20 -18.39 -8.47
CA GLU A 368 9.76 -17.04 -8.41
C GLU A 368 10.28 -16.70 -7.03
N MET A 369 9.53 -17.09 -5.98
CA MET A 369 9.96 -16.92 -4.61
C MET A 369 11.21 -17.75 -4.31
N PHE A 370 11.26 -18.99 -4.77
CA PHE A 370 12.45 -19.85 -4.65
C PHE A 370 13.67 -19.19 -5.30
N LYS A 371 13.55 -18.70 -6.54
CA LYS A 371 14.60 -17.95 -7.23
C LYS A 371 15.02 -16.70 -6.47
N LEU A 372 14.07 -15.98 -5.88
CA LEU A 372 14.32 -14.80 -5.06
C LEU A 372 15.19 -15.15 -3.84
N LEU A 373 14.83 -16.20 -3.11
CA LEU A 373 15.57 -16.63 -1.94
C LEU A 373 17.01 -17.06 -2.28
N LEU A 374 17.20 -17.74 -3.42
CA LEU A 374 18.54 -18.08 -3.91
C LEU A 374 19.38 -16.83 -4.21
N ARG A 375 18.80 -15.83 -4.84
CA ARG A 375 19.48 -14.53 -5.09
C ARG A 375 19.89 -13.82 -3.80
N HIS A 376 19.14 -14.03 -2.72
CA HIS A 376 19.44 -13.48 -1.40
C HIS A 376 20.31 -14.37 -0.50
N GLY A 377 20.97 -15.37 -1.09
CA GLY A 377 22.02 -16.17 -0.43
C GLY A 377 21.51 -17.44 0.26
N CYS A 378 20.26 -17.87 0.04
CA CYS A 378 19.84 -19.21 0.44
C CYS A 378 20.47 -20.26 -0.48
N VAL A 379 20.79 -21.41 0.08
CA VAL A 379 21.35 -22.55 -0.67
C VAL A 379 20.22 -23.40 -1.23
N ASP A 380 20.31 -23.78 -2.51
CA ASP A 380 19.41 -24.76 -3.12
C ASP A 380 19.86 -26.18 -2.73
N LEU A 381 19.06 -26.88 -1.95
CA LEU A 381 19.28 -28.24 -1.53
C LEU A 381 18.39 -29.24 -2.29
N THR A 382 17.68 -28.84 -3.33
CA THR A 382 16.74 -29.69 -4.06
C THR A 382 17.44 -30.91 -4.65
N SER A 383 18.66 -30.75 -5.19
CA SER A 383 19.46 -31.86 -5.73
C SER A 383 20.14 -32.73 -4.68
N GLU A 384 20.30 -32.25 -3.44
CA GLU A 384 20.94 -32.95 -2.34
C GLU A 384 19.98 -33.85 -1.56
N MET A 385 18.70 -33.74 -1.84
CA MET A 385 17.66 -34.62 -1.28
C MET A 385 17.33 -35.75 -2.25
N ASN A 386 16.90 -36.89 -1.68
CA ASN A 386 16.38 -38.01 -2.48
C ASN A 386 15.28 -37.50 -3.43
N THR A 387 15.45 -37.68 -4.72
CA THR A 387 14.63 -37.12 -5.80
C THR A 387 13.15 -37.42 -5.70
N LYS A 388 12.77 -38.48 -5.00
CA LYS A 388 11.35 -38.83 -4.79
C LYS A 388 10.78 -38.34 -3.47
N GLN A 389 11.63 -37.84 -2.56
CA GLN A 389 11.23 -37.35 -1.21
C GLN A 389 10.27 -38.29 -0.45
N GLU A 390 10.14 -39.55 -0.91
CA GLU A 390 9.26 -40.60 -0.37
C GLU A 390 9.68 -41.05 1.03
N THR A 391 10.91 -40.71 1.43
CA THR A 391 11.46 -41.05 2.75
C THR A 391 11.14 -39.98 3.81
N ALA A 392 10.55 -38.85 3.45
CA ALA A 392 10.18 -37.83 4.39
C ALA A 392 8.95 -38.28 5.21
N ILE A 393 9.08 -38.28 6.53
CA ILE A 393 8.01 -38.67 7.45
C ILE A 393 7.44 -37.40 8.10
N LEU A 394 6.12 -37.23 8.06
CA LEU A 394 5.46 -36.14 8.75
C LEU A 394 5.68 -36.26 10.27
N ALA A 395 6.40 -35.30 10.83
CA ALA A 395 6.74 -35.25 12.25
C ALA A 395 5.73 -34.44 13.07
N SER A 396 5.23 -33.32 12.53
CA SER A 396 4.29 -32.44 13.23
C SER A 396 3.44 -31.63 12.24
N ARG A 397 2.20 -31.31 12.63
CA ARG A 397 1.30 -30.38 11.94
C ARG A 397 1.15 -29.11 12.75
N GLY A 398 1.48 -27.97 12.16
CA GLY A 398 1.34 -26.66 12.79
C GLY A 398 0.35 -25.76 12.05
N GLY A 399 -0.02 -24.63 12.66
CA GLY A 399 -0.92 -23.66 12.05
C GLY A 399 -0.35 -22.96 10.79
N PHE A 400 0.97 -22.92 10.67
CA PHE A 400 1.69 -22.21 9.60
C PHE A 400 2.47 -23.12 8.65
N GLY A 401 2.37 -24.43 8.79
CA GLY A 401 3.07 -25.39 7.95
C GLY A 401 3.30 -26.73 8.64
N ASP A 402 3.66 -27.72 7.86
CA ASP A 402 3.94 -29.07 8.31
C ASP A 402 5.45 -29.26 8.44
N ILE A 403 5.89 -29.94 9.51
CA ILE A 403 7.30 -30.29 9.74
C ILE A 403 7.49 -31.74 9.38
N TRP A 404 8.41 -31.98 8.46
CA TRP A 404 8.78 -33.33 7.99
C TRP A 404 10.20 -33.68 8.44
N LYS A 405 10.43 -34.91 8.80
CA LYS A 405 11.75 -35.46 9.03
C LYS A 405 12.24 -36.11 7.74
N GLY A 406 13.34 -35.62 7.20
CA GLY A 406 13.96 -36.13 5.98
C GLY A 406 15.42 -36.46 6.17
N GLN A 407 16.08 -36.82 5.07
CA GLN A 407 17.51 -37.12 5.03
C GLN A 407 18.12 -36.62 3.72
N LEU A 408 19.29 -35.99 3.79
CA LEU A 408 20.09 -35.65 2.63
C LEU A 408 20.78 -36.88 2.06
N ASN A 409 21.31 -36.80 0.85
CA ASN A 409 22.00 -37.88 0.16
C ASN A 409 23.29 -38.33 0.89
N ASP A 410 23.89 -37.47 1.69
CA ASP A 410 25.05 -37.74 2.54
C ASP A 410 24.69 -38.45 3.87
N GLY A 411 23.42 -38.69 4.12
CA GLY A 411 22.92 -39.31 5.35
C GLY A 411 22.54 -38.35 6.47
N THR A 412 22.74 -37.03 6.30
CA THR A 412 22.41 -36.02 7.29
C THR A 412 20.89 -35.96 7.50
N LYS A 413 20.44 -36.10 8.76
CA LYS A 413 19.01 -35.97 9.12
C LYS A 413 18.61 -34.51 9.15
N VAL A 414 17.50 -34.18 8.49
CA VAL A 414 17.01 -32.82 8.36
C VAL A 414 15.53 -32.68 8.75
N ALA A 415 15.18 -31.51 9.21
CA ALA A 415 13.81 -31.03 9.35
C ALA A 415 13.46 -30.17 8.13
N ILE A 416 12.30 -30.46 7.54
CA ILE A 416 11.77 -29.68 6.40
C ILE A 416 10.47 -29.04 6.88
N LYS A 417 10.46 -27.72 7.01
CA LYS A 417 9.24 -26.96 7.30
C LYS A 417 8.62 -26.54 5.97
N SER A 418 7.55 -27.22 5.56
CA SER A 418 6.84 -26.94 4.31
C SER A 418 5.53 -26.23 4.57
N TRP A 419 5.17 -25.28 3.71
CA TRP A 419 3.85 -24.64 3.75
C TRP A 419 2.84 -25.45 2.94
N ARG A 420 1.60 -25.58 3.47
CA ARG A 420 0.54 -26.34 2.81
C ARG A 420 0.10 -25.65 1.51
N GLU A 421 -0.10 -26.42 0.46
CA GLU A 421 -0.58 -25.98 -0.84
C GLU A 421 -1.92 -25.23 -0.77
N SER A 422 -2.85 -25.69 0.09
CA SER A 422 -4.13 -25.01 0.34
C SER A 422 -4.02 -23.59 0.90
N LEU A 423 -2.85 -23.25 1.49
CA LEU A 423 -2.56 -21.87 1.95
C LEU A 423 -1.94 -21.03 0.83
N ILE A 424 -1.44 -21.67 -0.23
CA ILE A 424 -0.78 -21.01 -1.36
C ILE A 424 -1.79 -20.73 -2.49
N GLU A 425 -2.69 -21.67 -2.79
CA GLU A 425 -3.72 -21.52 -3.81
C GLU A 425 -4.88 -20.58 -3.42
N GLN A 426 -5.19 -20.48 -2.12
CA GLN A 426 -6.14 -19.49 -1.59
C GLN A 426 -5.46 -18.18 -1.18
N CYS A 427 -4.20 -18.01 -1.59
CA CYS A 427 -3.30 -16.86 -1.38
C CYS A 427 -3.73 -15.90 -0.26
N ASP A 428 -3.57 -16.35 0.98
CA ASP A 428 -3.41 -15.34 2.03
C ASP A 428 -1.97 -14.79 1.90
N TYR A 429 -1.85 -13.64 1.24
CA TYR A 429 -0.63 -12.84 1.12
C TYR A 429 0.12 -12.69 2.45
N LYS A 430 -0.60 -12.68 3.58
CA LYS A 430 -0.01 -12.60 4.91
C LYS A 430 0.85 -13.83 5.23
N SER A 431 0.42 -15.02 4.83
CA SER A 431 1.15 -16.25 5.03
C SER A 431 2.41 -16.33 4.18
N LEU A 432 2.32 -15.93 2.92
CA LEU A 432 3.45 -15.87 2.00
C LEU A 432 4.51 -14.86 2.46
N LYS A 433 4.08 -13.67 2.85
CA LYS A 433 4.92 -12.61 3.43
C LYS A 433 5.63 -13.07 4.70
N ARG A 434 4.90 -13.77 5.58
CA ARG A 434 5.47 -14.31 6.83
C ARG A 434 6.54 -15.34 6.53
N ALA A 435 6.26 -16.27 5.61
CA ALA A 435 7.20 -17.30 5.18
C ALA A 435 8.51 -16.73 4.64
N THR A 436 8.40 -15.83 3.68
CA THR A 436 9.58 -15.22 3.05
C THR A 436 10.38 -14.38 4.03
N ARG A 437 9.71 -13.66 4.94
CA ARG A 437 10.37 -12.92 6.02
C ARG A 437 11.12 -13.86 6.96
N GLU A 438 10.50 -14.97 7.38
CA GLU A 438 11.11 -15.98 8.23
C GLU A 438 12.38 -16.54 7.60
N ILE A 439 12.32 -16.94 6.33
CA ILE A 439 13.48 -17.49 5.61
C ILE A 439 14.59 -16.44 5.47
N HIS A 440 14.25 -15.22 5.08
CA HIS A 440 15.22 -14.15 4.87
C HIS A 440 15.98 -13.80 6.15
N TYR A 441 15.30 -13.70 7.28
CA TYR A 441 15.95 -13.43 8.56
C TYR A 441 16.78 -14.63 9.01
N TRP A 442 16.22 -15.80 8.91
CA TRP A 442 16.88 -17.03 9.34
C TRP A 442 18.16 -17.31 8.54
N SER A 443 18.17 -17.07 7.24
CA SER A 443 19.33 -17.27 6.38
C SER A 443 20.57 -16.43 6.77
N LYS A 444 20.36 -15.30 7.46
CA LYS A 444 21.44 -14.39 7.88
C LYS A 444 22.04 -14.70 9.24
N LEU A 445 21.38 -15.50 10.05
CA LEU A 445 21.79 -15.79 11.42
C LEU A 445 22.74 -17.00 11.45
N LYS A 446 23.96 -16.79 11.95
CA LYS A 446 24.97 -17.85 12.12
C LYS A 446 25.58 -17.78 13.51
N HIS A 447 25.03 -18.56 14.43
CA HIS A 447 25.48 -18.59 15.82
C HIS A 447 25.17 -19.97 16.43
N GLU A 448 25.96 -20.40 17.38
CA GLU A 448 25.83 -21.71 18.05
C GLU A 448 24.46 -21.92 18.72
N ASN A 449 23.89 -20.84 19.31
CA ASN A 449 22.56 -20.85 19.95
C ASN A 449 21.42 -20.38 19.03
N ILE A 450 21.64 -20.40 17.72
CA ILE A 450 20.63 -20.19 16.68
C ILE A 450 20.48 -21.47 15.88
N HIS A 451 19.27 -21.96 15.73
CA HIS A 451 18.99 -23.09 14.83
C HIS A 451 19.18 -22.64 13.39
N GLN A 452 20.19 -23.21 12.72
CA GLN A 452 20.67 -22.72 11.44
C GLN A 452 19.80 -23.21 10.28
N LEU A 453 19.43 -22.30 9.38
CA LEU A 453 18.88 -22.65 8.08
C LEU A 453 20.00 -23.20 7.20
N MET A 454 19.85 -24.41 6.71
CA MET A 454 20.80 -25.06 5.79
C MET A 454 20.54 -24.63 4.35
N GLY A 455 19.26 -24.47 3.96
CA GLY A 455 18.85 -24.07 2.63
C GLY A 455 17.34 -24.17 2.42
N VAL A 456 16.96 -24.06 1.15
CA VAL A 456 15.57 -24.14 0.68
C VAL A 456 15.46 -25.22 -0.40
N ILE A 457 14.27 -25.82 -0.51
CA ILE A 457 13.96 -26.84 -1.52
C ILE A 457 12.57 -26.59 -2.14
N ILE A 458 12.37 -27.07 -3.35
CA ILE A 458 11.03 -27.36 -3.83
C ILE A 458 10.64 -28.73 -3.30
N PHE A 459 9.67 -28.78 -2.39
CA PHE A 459 9.26 -29.98 -1.68
C PHE A 459 7.98 -30.54 -2.29
N MET A 460 8.00 -31.84 -2.64
CA MET A 460 6.87 -32.55 -3.28
C MET A 460 6.31 -31.83 -4.51
N ASP A 461 7.17 -31.21 -5.32
CA ASP A 461 6.90 -30.49 -6.57
C ASP A 461 6.01 -29.24 -6.47
N HIS A 462 5.38 -28.99 -5.31
CA HIS A 462 4.36 -27.94 -5.16
C HIS A 462 4.52 -27.05 -3.93
N SER A 463 5.50 -27.29 -3.07
CA SER A 463 5.66 -26.55 -1.82
C SER A 463 7.08 -26.00 -1.66
N LEU A 464 7.19 -24.81 -1.08
CA LEU A 464 8.48 -24.28 -0.64
C LEU A 464 8.82 -24.86 0.74
N GLY A 465 9.96 -25.56 0.84
CA GLY A 465 10.46 -26.15 2.08
C GLY A 465 11.71 -25.44 2.59
N MET A 466 11.74 -25.14 3.88
CA MET A 466 12.94 -24.71 4.61
C MET A 466 13.62 -25.92 5.24
N VAL A 467 14.91 -26.08 4.97
CA VAL A 467 15.70 -27.22 5.44
C VAL A 467 16.64 -26.77 6.56
N SER A 468 16.58 -27.47 7.67
CA SER A 468 17.46 -27.28 8.83
C SER A 468 17.87 -28.63 9.44
N GLU A 469 18.85 -28.62 10.32
CA GLU A 469 19.27 -29.84 11.03
C GLU A 469 18.13 -30.42 11.87
N TRP A 470 17.97 -31.75 11.89
CA TRP A 470 17.02 -32.42 12.77
C TRP A 470 17.50 -32.42 14.22
N MET A 471 16.73 -31.80 15.13
CA MET A 471 17.05 -31.73 16.56
C MET A 471 16.48 -32.96 17.31
N GLU A 472 17.34 -33.91 17.66
CA GLU A 472 16.91 -35.19 18.24
C GLU A 472 16.25 -35.05 19.62
N ASN A 473 16.60 -34.02 20.39
CA ASN A 473 16.03 -33.77 21.73
C ASN A 473 14.73 -32.96 21.69
N GLY A 474 14.29 -32.51 20.49
CA GLY A 474 13.06 -31.74 20.32
C GLY A 474 13.12 -30.34 20.94
N ASN A 475 11.99 -29.82 21.42
CA ASN A 475 11.93 -28.50 22.05
C ASN A 475 12.35 -28.52 23.53
N MET A 476 12.78 -27.38 24.03
CA MET A 476 13.28 -27.21 25.41
C MET A 476 12.25 -27.63 26.47
N HIS A 477 10.95 -27.38 26.23
CA HIS A 477 9.88 -27.76 27.17
C HIS A 477 9.84 -29.29 27.35
N GLU A 478 9.85 -30.05 26.24
CA GLU A 478 9.85 -31.52 26.27
C GLU A 478 11.18 -32.08 26.79
N TYR A 479 12.31 -31.47 26.41
CA TYR A 479 13.63 -31.87 26.86
C TYR A 479 13.75 -31.79 28.38
N LEU A 480 13.37 -30.67 29.01
CA LEU A 480 13.39 -30.51 30.46
C LEU A 480 12.46 -31.51 31.17
N ARG A 481 11.30 -31.80 30.58
CA ARG A 481 10.38 -32.81 31.14
C ARG A 481 10.92 -34.21 31.13
N LYS A 482 11.67 -34.58 30.08
CA LYS A 482 12.23 -35.92 29.88
C LYS A 482 13.56 -36.11 30.61
N ASN A 483 14.32 -35.06 30.86
CA ASN A 483 15.68 -35.09 31.39
C ASN A 483 15.79 -34.34 32.72
N SER A 484 15.55 -35.05 33.83
CA SER A 484 15.63 -34.50 35.19
C SER A 484 17.01 -33.98 35.61
N ARG A 485 18.06 -34.36 34.86
CA ARG A 485 19.44 -33.89 35.08
C ARG A 485 19.84 -32.68 34.23
N ALA A 486 18.97 -32.24 33.32
CA ALA A 486 19.25 -31.06 32.53
C ALA A 486 19.29 -29.81 33.44
N ASP A 487 20.24 -28.94 33.19
CA ASP A 487 20.36 -27.66 33.90
C ASP A 487 19.56 -26.56 33.20
N PRO A 488 18.40 -26.14 33.76
CA PRO A 488 17.59 -25.10 33.13
C PRO A 488 18.30 -23.72 33.08
N PHE A 489 19.22 -23.48 34.02
CA PHE A 489 19.95 -22.25 34.10
C PHE A 489 20.96 -22.13 32.95
N GLN A 490 21.70 -23.17 32.67
CA GLN A 490 22.62 -23.23 31.51
C GLN A 490 21.87 -23.07 30.18
N LEU A 491 20.73 -23.74 30.01
CA LEU A 491 19.89 -23.58 28.82
C LEU A 491 19.38 -22.14 28.67
N SER A 492 19.02 -21.48 29.78
CA SER A 492 18.58 -20.08 29.77
C SER A 492 19.72 -19.12 29.38
N ILE A 493 20.96 -19.38 29.83
CA ILE A 493 22.15 -18.62 29.42
C ILE A 493 22.34 -18.75 27.89
N GLN A 494 22.25 -19.94 27.36
CA GLN A 494 22.39 -20.20 25.93
C GLN A 494 21.32 -19.49 25.10
N VAL A 495 20.06 -19.48 25.56
CA VAL A 495 18.96 -18.72 24.96
C VAL A 495 19.27 -17.22 24.99
N ALA A 496 19.72 -16.69 26.13
CA ALA A 496 20.09 -15.29 26.28
C ALA A 496 21.25 -14.89 25.34
N THR A 497 22.23 -15.79 25.16
CA THR A 497 23.37 -15.59 24.24
C THR A 497 22.90 -15.52 22.79
N GLY A 498 21.99 -16.41 22.38
CA GLY A 498 21.37 -16.37 21.06
C GLY A 498 20.57 -15.10 20.81
N LEU A 499 19.82 -14.62 21.82
CA LEU A 499 19.09 -13.35 21.75
C LEU A 499 20.03 -12.15 21.66
N ALA A 500 21.10 -12.13 22.46
CA ALA A 500 22.10 -11.06 22.41
C ALA A 500 22.75 -10.99 21.03
N TYR A 501 23.05 -12.12 20.42
CA TYR A 501 23.54 -12.19 19.04
C TYR A 501 22.52 -11.60 18.04
N MET A 502 21.22 -11.95 18.15
CA MET A 502 20.18 -11.37 17.28
C MET A 502 20.10 -9.84 17.43
N HIS A 503 20.23 -9.33 18.67
CA HIS A 503 20.22 -7.90 18.93
C HIS A 503 21.41 -7.16 18.32
N THR A 504 22.59 -7.79 18.10
CA THR A 504 23.71 -7.16 17.36
C THR A 504 23.36 -6.88 15.90
N TYR A 505 22.35 -7.59 15.36
CA TYR A 505 21.80 -7.35 14.02
C TYR A 505 20.51 -6.52 14.04
N ASN A 506 20.21 -5.84 15.16
CA ASN A 506 18.95 -5.11 15.38
C ASN A 506 17.69 -5.98 15.13
N MET A 507 17.77 -7.27 15.44
CA MET A 507 16.66 -8.23 15.33
C MET A 507 16.02 -8.50 16.67
N ILE A 508 14.69 -8.54 16.68
CA ILE A 508 13.86 -8.98 17.81
C ILE A 508 13.19 -10.30 17.42
N HIS A 509 13.23 -11.31 18.29
CA HIS A 509 12.64 -12.64 18.02
C HIS A 509 11.11 -12.58 17.87
N GLY A 510 10.43 -11.82 18.71
CA GLY A 510 8.98 -11.57 18.62
C GLY A 510 8.05 -12.66 19.17
N ASP A 511 8.51 -13.94 19.31
CA ASP A 511 7.72 -15.06 19.88
C ASP A 511 8.61 -16.00 20.71
N LEU A 512 9.31 -15.46 21.69
CA LEU A 512 10.18 -16.28 22.56
C LEU A 512 9.37 -17.11 23.55
N LYS A 513 9.46 -18.43 23.42
CA LYS A 513 8.85 -19.41 24.33
C LYS A 513 9.63 -20.73 24.27
N ALA A 514 9.52 -21.56 25.29
CA ALA A 514 10.26 -22.84 25.38
C ALA A 514 9.98 -23.82 24.21
N LEU A 515 8.84 -23.66 23.55
CA LEU A 515 8.48 -24.42 22.34
C LEU A 515 9.28 -23.98 21.10
N ASN A 516 9.75 -22.74 21.08
CA ASN A 516 10.55 -22.14 19.99
C ASN A 516 12.05 -22.15 20.30
N VAL A 517 12.47 -22.99 21.25
CA VAL A 517 13.87 -23.31 21.56
C VAL A 517 14.06 -24.80 21.37
N LEU A 518 14.89 -25.20 20.42
CA LEU A 518 15.23 -26.60 20.17
C LEU A 518 16.50 -26.95 20.92
N VAL A 519 16.65 -28.23 21.25
CA VAL A 519 17.84 -28.73 21.94
C VAL A 519 18.55 -29.78 21.07
N SER A 520 19.84 -29.53 20.78
CA SER A 520 20.66 -30.44 19.98
C SER A 520 20.94 -31.75 20.73
N SER A 521 21.50 -32.75 20.02
CA SER A 521 21.98 -34.01 20.61
C SER A 521 22.95 -33.80 21.76
N ASP A 522 23.76 -32.73 21.69
CA ASP A 522 24.79 -32.38 22.67
C ASP A 522 24.24 -31.51 23.84
N GLY A 523 22.92 -31.29 23.87
CA GLY A 523 22.26 -30.52 24.93
C GLY A 523 22.37 -29.02 24.80
N ILE A 524 22.67 -28.48 23.61
CA ILE A 524 22.79 -27.06 23.33
C ILE A 524 21.42 -26.49 22.92
N ALA A 525 20.97 -25.42 23.59
CA ALA A 525 19.75 -24.72 23.25
C ALA A 525 19.94 -23.82 22.02
N LYS A 526 19.04 -23.91 21.06
CA LYS A 526 19.06 -23.15 19.80
C LYS A 526 17.68 -22.48 19.53
N LEU A 527 17.68 -21.18 19.33
CA LEU A 527 16.48 -20.42 18.98
C LEU A 527 15.99 -20.78 17.58
N THR A 528 14.68 -20.87 17.39
CA THR A 528 14.02 -21.19 16.12
C THR A 528 12.68 -20.42 15.98
N ASP A 529 12.03 -20.51 14.84
CA ASP A 529 10.73 -19.91 14.51
C ASP A 529 10.75 -18.35 14.47
N PHE A 530 11.46 -17.83 13.47
CA PHE A 530 11.67 -16.39 13.26
C PHE A 530 10.53 -15.69 12.53
N GLY A 531 9.36 -16.32 12.38
CA GLY A 531 8.22 -15.80 11.61
C GLY A 531 7.61 -14.50 12.13
N LEU A 532 7.86 -14.15 13.42
CA LEU A 532 7.46 -12.86 14.02
C LEU A 532 8.64 -11.91 14.24
N SER A 533 9.84 -12.29 13.80
CA SER A 533 11.04 -11.46 13.98
C SER A 533 10.97 -10.17 13.15
N ALA A 534 11.55 -9.10 13.68
CA ALA A 534 11.63 -7.79 13.03
C ALA A 534 13.09 -7.29 12.99
N MET A 535 13.48 -6.66 11.89
CA MET A 535 14.75 -5.95 11.74
C MET A 535 14.50 -4.49 11.36
N SER A 536 15.39 -3.60 11.77
CA SER A 536 15.32 -2.18 11.39
C SER A 536 15.67 -1.92 9.92
N GLU A 537 16.42 -2.85 9.27
CA GLU A 537 16.78 -2.74 7.85
C GLU A 537 16.76 -4.12 7.19
N THR A 538 16.08 -4.26 6.05
CA THR A 538 16.02 -5.51 5.27
C THR A 538 16.31 -5.27 3.79
N SER A 539 17.00 -6.22 3.16
CA SER A 539 17.21 -6.25 1.71
C SER A 539 15.96 -6.74 0.95
N ILE A 540 14.95 -7.26 1.66
CA ILE A 540 13.65 -7.66 1.10
C ILE A 540 12.59 -6.74 1.68
N ALA A 541 11.88 -6.02 0.82
CA ALA A 541 10.71 -5.22 1.20
C ALA A 541 9.45 -6.06 1.01
N PHE A 542 8.51 -5.90 1.94
CA PHE A 542 7.19 -6.54 1.88
C PHE A 542 6.14 -5.44 1.79
N SER A 543 5.17 -5.58 0.90
CA SER A 543 4.04 -4.67 0.86
C SER A 543 3.28 -4.74 2.19
N ALA A 544 2.86 -3.59 2.72
CA ALA A 544 2.20 -3.52 4.01
C ALA A 544 0.76 -4.03 3.88
N SER A 545 0.45 -5.20 4.42
CA SER A 545 -0.92 -5.56 4.78
C SER A 545 -0.96 -5.72 6.30
N THR A 546 -1.84 -4.97 6.92
CA THR A 546 -2.25 -4.99 8.33
C THR A 546 -1.64 -6.11 9.20
N THR A 547 -0.57 -5.79 9.91
CA THR A 547 -0.24 -6.52 11.13
C THR A 547 -1.16 -6.00 12.22
N SER A 548 -2.10 -6.84 12.67
CA SER A 548 -2.70 -6.64 13.98
C SER A 548 -1.53 -6.50 14.98
N GLN A 549 -1.42 -5.35 15.61
CA GLN A 549 -0.52 -5.15 16.73
C GLN A 549 -0.90 -6.16 17.81
N ALA A 550 -0.04 -7.18 17.99
CA ALA A 550 0.10 -7.74 19.31
C ALA A 550 0.76 -6.61 20.14
N GLY A 551 -0.03 -5.90 20.91
CA GLY A 551 0.46 -4.94 21.88
C GLY A 551 1.48 -5.61 22.79
N PRO A 552 2.45 -4.88 23.36
CA PRO A 552 3.39 -5.43 24.31
C PRO A 552 2.61 -5.94 25.52
N GLN A 553 2.45 -7.25 25.64
CA GLN A 553 2.07 -7.83 26.93
C GLN A 553 3.22 -7.51 27.89
N LYS A 554 2.93 -6.67 28.87
CA LYS A 554 3.80 -6.43 30.02
C LYS A 554 3.98 -7.78 30.70
N TYR A 555 5.16 -8.34 30.62
CA TYR A 555 5.59 -9.42 31.49
C TYR A 555 6.13 -8.77 32.79
N TYR A 556 5.49 -9.14 33.90
CA TYR A 556 6.08 -9.02 35.23
C TYR A 556 7.12 -10.13 35.43
#